data_5fa3e9a1924f6715b4c68e04568e016c
#
_entry.id   5fa3e9a1924f6715b4c68e04568e016c
#
_cell.length_a   1.000
_cell.length_b   1.000
_cell.length_c   1.000
_cell.angle_alpha   90.00
_cell.angle_beta   90.00
_cell.angle_gamma   90.00
#
_symmetry.space_group_name_H-M   'P 1'
#
loop_
_entity.id
_entity.type
_entity.pdbx_description
1 polymer ?
#
loop_
_entity_poly.entity_id
_entity_poly.type
_entity_poly.pdbx_seq_one_letter_code
_entity_poly.pdbx_strand_id
1 'polypeptide(L)'
;MSYVKGILYPLCRFMLWLLSTLYGIQIHRKTKIGAGLKLNRGTCIIINGTAILGKNVTLHQFTTIGSWKNKAAIIGDNVIIGPRCSIVENVKIGNDVIIGAGSVVVNDLVDGSTAVGNPARVIKIYNKRI
;
A
#
# COMPACT_ATOMS: atom_id res chain seq x y z
N MET A 1 -1.81 31.00 17.52
CA MET A 1 -1.28 29.73 16.97
C MET A 1 -1.61 28.55 17.83
N SER A 2 -1.56 28.59 19.16
CA SER A 2 -2.01 27.49 20.04
C SER A 2 -3.51 27.21 19.94
N TYR A 3 -4.32 28.21 19.66
CA TYR A 3 -5.78 28.08 19.48
C TYR A 3 -6.13 27.22 18.26
N VAL A 4 -5.43 27.44 17.14
CA VAL A 4 -5.65 26.67 15.91
C VAL A 4 -5.27 25.21 16.10
N LYS A 5 -4.17 24.93 16.81
CA LYS A 5 -3.79 23.55 17.15
C LYS A 5 -4.78 22.89 18.10
N GLY A 6 -5.37 23.66 19.03
CA GLY A 6 -6.34 23.13 20.00
C GLY A 6 -7.68 22.74 19.39
N ILE A 7 -8.11 23.39 18.30
CA ILE A 7 -9.39 23.14 17.63
C ILE A 7 -9.23 22.29 16.38
N LEU A 8 -8.21 22.57 15.55
CA LEU A 8 -7.97 21.86 14.31
C LEU A 8 -7.54 20.39 14.51
N TYR A 9 -6.71 20.13 15.50
CA TYR A 9 -6.19 18.79 15.73
C TYR A 9 -7.31 17.77 16.06
N PRO A 10 -8.17 18.00 17.07
CA PRO A 10 -9.28 17.08 17.32
C PRO A 10 -10.29 17.02 16.17
N LEU A 11 -10.54 18.12 15.47
CA LEU A 11 -11.41 18.15 14.31
C LEU A 11 -10.86 17.30 13.17
N CYS A 12 -9.57 17.43 12.86
CA CYS A 12 -8.91 16.60 11.85
C CYS A 12 -8.93 15.13 12.22
N ARG A 13 -8.70 14.79 13.48
CA ARG A 13 -8.78 13.40 13.95
C ARG A 13 -10.19 12.84 13.83
N PHE A 14 -11.20 13.62 14.15
CA PHE A 14 -12.60 13.21 13.99
C PHE A 14 -12.93 12.96 12.51
N MET A 15 -12.53 13.88 11.63
CA MET A 15 -12.73 13.74 10.19
C MET A 15 -12.03 12.51 9.64
N LEU A 16 -10.78 12.26 10.05
CA LEU A 16 -10.04 11.06 9.67
C LEU A 16 -10.74 9.78 10.15
N TRP A 17 -11.20 9.77 11.40
CA TRP A 17 -11.95 8.64 11.93
C TRP A 17 -13.23 8.39 11.14
N LEU A 18 -13.99 9.46 10.86
CA LEU A 18 -15.24 9.37 10.12
C LEU A 18 -15.01 8.84 8.70
N LEU A 19 -14.04 9.40 7.98
CA LEU A 19 -13.69 8.97 6.61
C LEU A 19 -13.16 7.53 6.60
N SER A 20 -12.29 7.19 7.55
CA SER A 20 -11.78 5.82 7.69
C SER A 20 -12.91 4.82 7.95
N THR A 21 -13.86 5.18 8.77
CA THR A 21 -15.02 4.32 9.09
C THR A 21 -15.94 4.17 7.88
N LEU A 22 -16.22 5.27 7.17
CA LEU A 22 -17.11 5.25 6.01
C LEU A 22 -16.53 4.48 4.81
N TYR A 23 -15.25 4.63 4.56
CA TYR A 23 -14.59 4.02 3.40
C TYR A 23 -13.80 2.76 3.74
N GLY A 24 -13.66 2.43 5.03
CA GLY A 24 -12.90 1.27 5.47
C GLY A 24 -11.40 1.39 5.21
N ILE A 25 -10.87 2.61 5.12
CA ILE A 25 -9.45 2.85 4.91
C ILE A 25 -8.74 2.92 6.26
N GLN A 26 -7.79 2.00 6.47
CA GLN A 26 -7.00 1.94 7.70
C GLN A 26 -5.53 2.06 7.35
N ILE A 27 -5.03 3.28 7.34
CA ILE A 27 -3.62 3.58 7.16
C ILE A 27 -3.09 4.06 8.51
N HIS A 28 -2.20 3.29 9.10
CA HIS A 28 -1.65 3.62 10.41
C HIS A 28 -0.77 4.88 10.29
N ARG A 29 -0.91 5.79 11.26
CA ARG A 29 -0.16 7.06 11.26
C ARG A 29 1.37 6.91 11.26
N LYS A 30 1.88 5.76 11.70
CA LYS A 30 3.32 5.45 11.70
C LYS A 30 3.83 4.95 10.35
N THR A 31 2.94 4.63 9.42
CA THR A 31 3.32 4.17 8.09
C THR A 31 4.11 5.26 7.36
N LYS A 32 5.27 4.91 6.85
CA LYS A 32 6.10 5.83 6.07
C LYS A 32 5.68 5.76 4.61
N ILE A 33 5.23 6.87 4.07
CA ILE A 33 4.72 6.95 2.70
C ILE A 33 5.40 8.12 2.00
N GLY A 34 6.01 7.86 0.85
CA GLY A 34 6.57 8.89 -0.03
C GLY A 34 5.49 9.75 -0.67
N ALA A 35 5.90 10.80 -1.33
CA ALA A 35 4.99 11.72 -2.02
C ALA A 35 4.28 11.02 -3.19
N GLY A 36 3.05 11.47 -3.50
CA GLY A 36 2.33 11.01 -4.69
C GLY A 36 1.53 9.72 -4.50
N LEU A 37 1.20 9.34 -3.28
CA LEU A 37 0.31 8.18 -3.06
C LEU A 37 -1.04 8.42 -3.74
N LYS A 38 -1.46 7.44 -4.53
CA LYS A 38 -2.75 7.46 -5.21
C LYS A 38 -3.60 6.28 -4.77
N LEU A 39 -4.80 6.55 -4.30
CA LEU A 39 -5.78 5.55 -3.92
C LEU A 39 -6.89 5.52 -4.98
N ASN A 40 -6.83 4.57 -5.88
CA ASN A 40 -7.87 4.38 -6.87
C ASN A 40 -9.04 3.62 -6.25
N ARG A 41 -10.23 4.24 -6.29
CA ARG A 41 -11.43 3.69 -5.67
C ARG A 41 -11.14 3.31 -4.21
N GLY A 42 -10.73 4.29 -3.42
CA GLY A 42 -10.24 4.13 -2.05
C GLY A 42 -11.29 3.57 -1.09
N THR A 43 -11.47 2.26 -1.12
CA THR A 43 -12.39 1.52 -0.26
C THR A 43 -11.68 0.29 0.28
N CYS A 44 -11.81 0.07 1.58
CA CYS A 44 -11.24 -1.12 2.26
C CYS A 44 -9.75 -1.33 1.97
N ILE A 45 -8.95 -0.28 2.14
CA ILE A 45 -7.50 -0.34 2.02
C ILE A 45 -6.89 -0.37 3.42
N ILE A 46 -6.09 -1.39 3.70
CA ILE A 46 -5.47 -1.57 5.02
C ILE A 46 -3.96 -1.60 4.84
N ILE A 47 -3.27 -0.71 5.53
CA ILE A 47 -1.80 -0.64 5.49
C ILE A 47 -1.27 -0.70 6.92
N ASN A 48 -0.43 -1.70 7.19
CA ASN A 48 0.20 -1.86 8.49
C ASN A 48 1.18 -0.72 8.78
N GLY A 49 1.27 -0.34 10.05
CA GLY A 49 2.10 0.79 10.49
C GLY A 49 3.61 0.62 10.27
N THR A 50 4.08 -0.60 10.09
CA THR A 50 5.51 -0.88 9.83
C THR A 50 5.86 -0.92 8.35
N ALA A 51 4.86 -0.79 7.46
CA ALA A 51 5.09 -0.72 6.02
C ALA A 51 5.83 0.57 5.62
N ILE A 52 6.64 0.48 4.58
CA ILE A 52 7.32 1.62 3.98
C ILE A 52 6.95 1.64 2.50
N LEU A 53 6.33 2.73 2.06
CA LEU A 53 5.97 2.95 0.67
C LEU A 53 6.82 4.07 0.09
N GLY A 54 7.33 3.86 -1.11
CA GLY A 54 8.08 4.86 -1.85
C GLY A 54 7.19 5.94 -2.45
N LYS A 55 7.70 6.63 -3.46
CA LYS A 55 7.00 7.70 -4.16
C LYS A 55 6.09 7.13 -5.25
N ASN A 56 4.98 7.83 -5.52
CA ASN A 56 4.05 7.52 -6.61
C ASN A 56 3.53 6.08 -6.59
N VAL A 57 3.25 5.57 -5.40
CA VAL A 57 2.60 4.26 -5.25
C VAL A 57 1.11 4.39 -5.51
N THR A 58 0.56 3.48 -6.30
CA THR A 58 -0.87 3.43 -6.60
C THR A 58 -1.47 2.17 -5.97
N LEU A 59 -2.49 2.35 -5.15
CA LEU A 59 -3.24 1.28 -4.52
C LEU A 59 -4.68 1.27 -5.03
N HIS A 60 -5.20 0.12 -5.32
CA HIS A 60 -6.61 -0.06 -5.68
C HIS A 60 -7.40 -0.60 -4.48
N GLN A 61 -8.72 -0.64 -4.61
CA GLN A 61 -9.63 -1.10 -3.56
C GLN A 61 -9.32 -2.51 -3.06
N PHE A 62 -9.65 -2.76 -1.80
CA PHE A 62 -9.46 -4.05 -1.13
C PHE A 62 -8.02 -4.54 -1.08
N THR A 63 -7.05 -3.63 -1.10
CA THR A 63 -5.63 -3.96 -0.95
C THR A 63 -5.27 -4.02 0.53
N THR A 64 -4.59 -5.07 0.92
CA THR A 64 -4.08 -5.23 2.28
C THR A 64 -2.56 -5.37 2.26
N ILE A 65 -1.88 -4.49 2.98
CA ILE A 65 -0.46 -4.61 3.28
C ILE A 65 -0.35 -4.97 4.76
N GLY A 66 -0.28 -6.27 5.01
CA GLY A 66 -0.19 -6.83 6.35
C GLY A 66 1.24 -6.98 6.83
N SER A 67 1.40 -7.53 8.02
CA SER A 67 2.72 -7.79 8.59
C SER A 67 2.82 -9.22 9.09
N TRP A 68 4.03 -9.72 9.07
CA TRP A 68 4.40 -10.94 9.77
C TRP A 68 5.46 -10.59 10.82
N LYS A 69 5.24 -11.00 12.06
CA LYS A 69 6.14 -10.70 13.18
C LYS A 69 6.48 -9.20 13.30
N ASN A 70 5.46 -8.34 13.19
CA ASN A 70 5.59 -6.89 13.28
C ASN A 70 6.47 -6.23 12.21
N LYS A 71 6.64 -6.88 11.09
CA LYS A 71 7.32 -6.32 9.92
C LYS A 71 6.44 -6.46 8.69
N ALA A 72 6.19 -5.35 8.03
CA ALA A 72 5.45 -5.31 6.77
C ALA A 72 6.41 -5.04 5.60
N ALA A 73 5.84 -5.02 4.39
CA ALA A 73 6.61 -4.87 3.17
C ALA A 73 7.30 -3.51 3.07
N ILE A 74 8.43 -3.50 2.37
CA ILE A 74 9.08 -2.29 1.88
C ILE A 74 8.80 -2.21 0.38
N ILE A 75 8.08 -1.17 -0.02
CA ILE A 75 7.61 -0.98 -1.40
C ILE A 75 8.37 0.19 -2.01
N GLY A 76 8.93 -0.02 -3.19
CA GLY A 76 9.69 1.00 -3.91
C GLY A 76 8.82 2.08 -4.55
N ASP A 77 9.42 2.80 -5.49
CA ASP A 77 8.78 3.90 -6.19
C ASP A 77 8.01 3.41 -7.42
N ASN A 78 6.96 4.14 -7.82
CA ASN A 78 6.16 3.88 -9.01
C ASN A 78 5.56 2.47 -9.06
N VAL A 79 5.19 1.92 -7.90
CA VAL A 79 4.57 0.60 -7.79
C VAL A 79 3.07 0.72 -7.95
N ILE A 80 2.49 -0.16 -8.75
CA ILE A 80 1.03 -0.26 -8.94
C ILE A 80 0.56 -1.58 -8.35
N ILE A 81 -0.34 -1.49 -7.38
CA ILE A 81 -0.94 -2.67 -6.74
C ILE A 81 -2.40 -2.73 -7.13
N GLY A 82 -2.77 -3.76 -7.87
CA GLY A 82 -4.13 -3.98 -8.35
C GLY A 82 -5.12 -4.26 -7.22
N PRO A 83 -6.42 -4.31 -7.53
CA PRO A 83 -7.44 -4.54 -6.52
C PRO A 83 -7.37 -5.96 -5.94
N ARG A 84 -7.82 -6.09 -4.70
CA ARG A 84 -7.87 -7.36 -3.96
C ARG A 84 -6.52 -8.04 -3.83
N CYS A 85 -5.45 -7.27 -3.75
CA CYS A 85 -4.12 -7.80 -3.50
C CYS A 85 -3.84 -7.89 -2.00
N SER A 86 -3.10 -8.91 -1.61
CA SER A 86 -2.61 -9.06 -0.24
C SER A 86 -1.09 -9.18 -0.27
N ILE A 87 -0.44 -8.31 0.46
CA ILE A 87 1.01 -8.38 0.68
C ILE A 87 1.18 -8.73 2.15
N VAL A 88 1.61 -9.95 2.44
CA VAL A 88 1.42 -10.53 3.77
C VAL A 88 2.69 -10.71 4.57
N GLU A 89 3.84 -10.54 3.97
CA GLU A 89 5.12 -10.77 4.64
C GLU A 89 6.05 -9.57 4.54
N ASN A 90 7.17 -9.65 5.25
CA ASN A 90 8.24 -8.66 5.17
C ASN A 90 9.00 -8.82 3.86
N VAL A 91 8.33 -8.51 2.76
CA VAL A 91 8.90 -8.60 1.42
C VAL A 91 9.44 -7.26 0.95
N LYS A 92 10.41 -7.30 0.06
CA LYS A 92 10.92 -6.13 -0.65
C LYS A 92 10.36 -6.11 -2.06
N ILE A 93 9.61 -5.09 -2.36
CA ILE A 93 9.07 -4.85 -3.70
C ILE A 93 9.87 -3.71 -4.31
N GLY A 94 10.52 -3.99 -5.44
CA GLY A 94 11.37 -3.02 -6.12
C GLY A 94 10.58 -1.87 -6.73
N ASN A 95 11.28 -1.06 -7.53
CA ASN A 95 10.69 0.06 -8.25
C ASN A 95 10.00 -0.41 -9.52
N ASP A 96 9.03 0.36 -10.00
CA ASP A 96 8.34 0.11 -11.27
C ASP A 96 7.68 -1.28 -11.35
N VAL A 97 7.24 -1.81 -10.20
CA VAL A 97 6.58 -3.12 -10.11
C VAL A 97 5.09 -2.97 -10.30
N ILE A 98 4.49 -3.92 -11.02
CA ILE A 98 3.05 -4.02 -11.20
C ILE A 98 2.58 -5.34 -10.59
N ILE A 99 1.63 -5.26 -9.68
CA ILE A 99 1.00 -6.43 -9.06
C ILE A 99 -0.43 -6.52 -9.59
N GLY A 100 -0.73 -7.59 -10.29
CA GLY A 100 -2.04 -7.82 -10.89
C GLY A 100 -3.12 -8.09 -9.86
N ALA A 101 -4.37 -7.86 -10.24
CA ALA A 101 -5.54 -8.02 -9.36
C ALA A 101 -5.60 -9.42 -8.72
N GLY A 102 -6.01 -9.46 -7.47
CA GLY A 102 -6.20 -10.71 -6.74
C GLY A 102 -4.93 -11.45 -6.35
N SER A 103 -3.78 -10.82 -6.47
CA SER A 103 -2.48 -11.46 -6.17
C SER A 103 -2.18 -11.49 -4.68
N VAL A 104 -1.48 -12.55 -4.26
CA VAL A 104 -0.96 -12.69 -2.88
C VAL A 104 0.56 -12.72 -2.96
N VAL A 105 1.21 -11.67 -2.49
CA VAL A 105 2.65 -11.50 -2.55
C VAL A 105 3.28 -12.00 -1.26
N VAL A 106 4.13 -13.02 -1.39
CA VAL A 106 4.84 -13.65 -0.27
C VAL A 106 6.36 -13.68 -0.46
N ASN A 107 6.85 -13.22 -1.60
CA ASN A 107 8.28 -13.18 -1.93
C ASN A 107 8.66 -11.81 -2.47
N ASP A 108 9.96 -11.52 -2.41
CA ASP A 108 10.50 -10.29 -2.97
C ASP A 108 10.25 -10.20 -4.48
N LEU A 109 10.02 -8.98 -4.97
CA LEU A 109 9.80 -8.70 -6.39
C LEU A 109 10.88 -7.72 -6.87
N VAL A 110 11.56 -8.09 -7.93
CA VAL A 110 12.63 -7.25 -8.52
C VAL A 110 12.07 -6.05 -9.27
N ASP A 111 12.90 -5.05 -9.49
CA ASP A 111 12.52 -3.84 -10.22
C ASP A 111 11.92 -4.19 -11.59
N GLY A 112 10.90 -3.46 -11.97
CA GLY A 112 10.25 -3.60 -13.27
C GLY A 112 9.43 -4.86 -13.46
N SER A 113 9.28 -5.71 -12.44
CA SER A 113 8.52 -6.95 -12.57
C SER A 113 7.02 -6.71 -12.59
N THR A 114 6.33 -7.57 -13.33
CA THR A 114 4.87 -7.72 -13.25
C THR A 114 4.59 -9.09 -12.65
N ALA A 115 3.93 -9.12 -11.51
CA ALA A 115 3.63 -10.35 -10.78
C ALA A 115 2.12 -10.56 -10.67
N VAL A 116 1.67 -11.79 -10.79
CA VAL A 116 0.26 -12.16 -10.68
C VAL A 116 0.10 -13.51 -9.99
N GLY A 117 -1.04 -13.71 -9.39
CA GLY A 117 -1.46 -15.01 -8.85
C GLY A 117 -1.35 -15.15 -7.34
N ASN A 118 -1.68 -16.34 -6.87
CA ASN A 118 -1.61 -16.73 -5.46
C ASN A 118 -0.93 -18.12 -5.35
N PRO A 119 0.35 -18.19 -4.92
CA PRO A 119 1.24 -17.06 -4.66
C PRO A 119 1.62 -16.31 -5.94
N ALA A 120 1.89 -15.01 -5.80
CA ALA A 120 2.25 -14.17 -6.94
C ALA A 120 3.58 -14.61 -7.57
N ARG A 121 3.61 -14.68 -8.89
CA ARG A 121 4.80 -15.04 -9.66
C ARG A 121 5.05 -13.99 -10.72
N VAL A 122 6.32 -13.71 -10.96
CA VAL A 122 6.74 -12.75 -11.98
C VAL A 122 6.50 -13.35 -13.36
N ILE A 123 5.73 -12.64 -14.17
CA ILE A 123 5.40 -13.05 -15.56
C ILE A 123 6.06 -12.16 -16.62
N LYS A 124 6.48 -10.97 -16.22
CA LYS A 124 7.16 -10.00 -17.09
C LYS A 124 8.21 -9.25 -16.30
N ILE A 125 9.26 -8.81 -16.98
CA ILE A 125 10.21 -7.82 -16.47
C ILE A 125 10.34 -6.74 -17.54
N TYR A 126 10.05 -5.46 -17.17
CA TYR A 126 10.00 -4.30 -18.06
C TYR A 126 9.20 -4.59 -19.35
N ASN A 127 7.97 -5.13 -19.18
CA ASN A 127 7.04 -5.49 -20.26
C ASN A 127 7.49 -6.63 -21.18
N LYS A 128 8.61 -7.27 -20.92
CA LYS A 128 9.05 -8.46 -21.64
C LYS A 128 8.62 -9.72 -20.89
N ARG A 129 7.88 -10.60 -21.53
CA ARG A 129 7.51 -11.89 -20.95
C ARG A 129 8.75 -12.75 -20.70
N ILE A 130 8.72 -13.41 -19.59
CA ILE A 130 9.76 -14.37 -19.21
C ILE A 130 9.21 -15.80 -19.26
#